data_da20bd3c6c7910703c825f331248456c
#
_entry.id   da20bd3c6c7910703c825f331248456c
#
_cell.length_a   1.000
_cell.length_b   1.000
_cell.length_c   1.000
_cell.angle_alpha   90.00
_cell.angle_beta   90.00
_cell.angle_gamma   90.00
#
_symmetry.space_group_name_H-M   'P 1'
#
loop_
_entity.id
_entity.type
_entity.pdbx_description
1 polymer ?
#
loop_
_entity_poly.entity_id
_entity_poly.type
_entity_poly.pdbx_seq_one_letter_code
_entity_poly.pdbx_strand_id
1 'polypeptide(L)'
;MFLTDKVILIVSPEQWGKNYVSKHHYALELSKRNNKVYFLNPKQAKVKNSCEKITDRLFVINYNSIFRGLNRFPFSLRKIIQCYHASMLIKIINHNIDIVWCFEPYRFQYLSVFSSALTIYHPVDIHKSNVERDIARNARFIFGSSDKILSRFSDVDKKIFKVNHGLNEYFLNPKKLSKSFIVNPNKINVGLVGNLHYPFLDCDTLSDIIQNNSELDFYFIGP
;
A
#
# COMPACT_ATOMS: atom_id res chain seq x y z
N MET A 1 -11.60 21.11 -4.38
CA MET A 1 -12.69 20.13 -4.17
C MET A 1 -12.10 18.95 -3.43
N PHE A 2 -12.65 18.60 -2.26
CA PHE A 2 -12.16 17.45 -1.46
C PHE A 2 -13.00 16.21 -1.79
N LEU A 3 -12.37 15.04 -1.74
CA LEU A 3 -13.05 13.76 -1.87
C LEU A 3 -13.75 13.45 -0.54
N THR A 4 -15.08 13.51 -0.52
CA THR A 4 -15.93 13.27 0.64
C THR A 4 -17.11 12.38 0.29
N ASP A 5 -17.72 11.74 1.29
CA ASP A 5 -18.97 10.97 1.18
C ASP A 5 -18.91 9.81 0.19
N LYS A 6 -17.72 9.20 0.06
CA LYS A 6 -17.47 8.06 -0.83
C LYS A 6 -17.24 6.77 -0.06
N VAL A 7 -17.60 5.67 -0.69
CA VAL A 7 -17.23 4.32 -0.27
C VAL A 7 -15.99 3.90 -1.05
N ILE A 8 -14.89 3.72 -0.34
CA ILE A 8 -13.56 3.48 -0.93
C ILE A 8 -13.03 2.12 -0.50
N LEU A 9 -12.68 1.28 -1.45
CA LEU A 9 -11.97 0.03 -1.22
C LEU A 9 -10.49 0.22 -1.55
N ILE A 10 -9.63 0.09 -0.54
CA ILE A 10 -8.16 0.08 -0.70
C ILE A 10 -7.67 -1.35 -0.73
N VAL A 11 -7.08 -1.77 -1.84
CA VAL A 11 -6.48 -3.10 -2.00
C VAL A 11 -4.99 -3.00 -1.73
N SER A 12 -4.54 -3.54 -0.59
CA SER A 12 -3.16 -3.40 -0.10
C SER A 12 -2.38 -4.72 -0.14
N PRO A 13 -1.11 -4.71 -0.57
CA PRO A 13 -0.21 -5.84 -0.41
C PRO A 13 0.29 -6.02 1.04
N GLU A 14 0.21 -4.99 1.87
CA GLU A 14 0.58 -5.03 3.29
C GLU A 14 -0.65 -5.20 4.18
N GLN A 15 -0.45 -5.92 5.28
CA GLN A 15 -1.49 -6.16 6.28
C GLN A 15 -1.69 -4.90 7.15
N TRP A 16 -2.94 -4.64 7.51
CA TRP A 16 -3.24 -3.69 8.58
C TRP A 16 -2.60 -4.14 9.89
N GLY A 17 -1.82 -3.30 10.54
CA GLY A 17 -1.07 -3.71 11.72
C GLY A 17 -0.32 -2.56 12.39
N LYS A 18 0.83 -2.86 12.98
CA LYS A 18 1.64 -1.89 13.73
C LYS A 18 2.47 -0.96 12.84
N ASN A 19 2.95 -1.46 11.72
CA ASN A 19 3.83 -0.73 10.80
C ASN A 19 3.01 -0.12 9.67
N TYR A 20 2.75 1.18 9.75
CA TYR A 20 1.99 1.89 8.74
C TYR A 20 2.90 2.41 7.63
N VAL A 21 2.51 2.07 6.40
CA VAL A 21 3.09 2.60 5.17
C VAL A 21 2.05 3.46 4.43
N SER A 22 2.40 4.05 3.31
CA SER A 22 1.58 5.03 2.57
C SER A 22 0.09 4.65 2.44
N LYS A 23 -0.22 3.37 2.14
CA LYS A 23 -1.61 2.90 1.97
C LYS A 23 -2.44 3.01 3.25
N HIS A 24 -1.82 2.76 4.40
CA HIS A 24 -2.45 2.91 5.72
C HIS A 24 -2.76 4.38 6.01
N HIS A 25 -1.80 5.27 5.71
CA HIS A 25 -1.99 6.71 5.86
C HIS A 25 -3.09 7.24 4.94
N TYR A 26 -3.16 6.79 3.67
CA TYR A 26 -4.28 7.12 2.79
C TYR A 26 -5.62 6.68 3.38
N ALA A 27 -5.70 5.45 3.91
CA ALA A 27 -6.94 4.95 4.53
C ALA A 27 -7.38 5.82 5.71
N LEU A 28 -6.44 6.17 6.59
CA LEU A 28 -6.71 7.03 7.75
C LEU A 28 -7.16 8.43 7.32
N GLU A 29 -6.42 9.09 6.43
CA GLU A 29 -6.73 10.46 6.01
C GLU A 29 -8.04 10.56 5.22
N LEU A 30 -8.33 9.57 4.36
CA LEU A 30 -9.60 9.51 3.65
C LEU A 30 -10.78 9.30 4.60
N SER A 31 -10.62 8.46 5.63
CA SER A 31 -11.69 8.23 6.61
C SER A 31 -12.01 9.47 7.45
N LYS A 32 -11.01 10.30 7.78
CA LYS A 32 -11.19 11.59 8.45
C LYS A 32 -12.01 12.59 7.62
N ARG A 33 -12.01 12.42 6.29
CA ARG A 33 -12.72 13.29 5.32
C ARG A 33 -14.13 12.79 4.96
N ASN A 34 -14.82 12.22 5.91
CA ASN A 34 -16.19 11.72 5.77
C ASN A 34 -16.38 10.57 4.76
N ASN A 35 -15.31 9.92 4.30
CA ASN A 35 -15.44 8.74 3.45
C ASN A 35 -15.55 7.47 4.29
N LYS A 36 -16.28 6.47 3.80
CA LYS A 36 -16.31 5.13 4.36
C LYS A 36 -15.23 4.29 3.68
N VAL A 37 -14.16 3.96 4.40
CA VAL A 37 -12.97 3.33 3.85
C VAL A 37 -12.88 1.88 4.31
N TYR A 38 -12.71 0.98 3.35
CA TYR A 38 -12.48 -0.45 3.57
C TYR A 38 -11.06 -0.79 3.12
N PHE A 39 -10.23 -1.19 4.07
CA PHE A 39 -8.87 -1.63 3.81
C PHE A 39 -8.84 -3.14 3.68
N LEU A 40 -8.51 -3.64 2.50
CA LEU A 40 -8.45 -5.05 2.20
C LEU A 40 -7.05 -5.58 2.46
N ASN A 41 -6.92 -6.39 3.50
CA ASN A 41 -5.67 -7.08 3.83
C ASN A 41 -5.24 -8.05 2.73
N PRO A 42 -3.94 -8.37 2.63
CA PRO A 42 -3.46 -9.48 1.80
C PRO A 42 -4.24 -10.75 2.12
N LYS A 43 -4.42 -11.57 1.09
CA LYS A 43 -5.09 -12.87 1.29
C LYS A 43 -4.31 -13.71 2.31
N GLN A 44 -5.03 -14.31 3.24
CA GLN A 44 -4.47 -15.22 4.22
C GLN A 44 -5.09 -16.61 4.04
N ALA A 45 -4.28 -17.65 4.16
CA ALA A 45 -4.80 -19.00 4.17
C ALA A 45 -5.49 -19.29 5.51
N LYS A 46 -6.64 -19.96 5.46
CA LYS A 46 -7.40 -20.41 6.65
C LYS A 46 -7.97 -19.30 7.54
N VAL A 47 -8.06 -18.05 7.05
CA VAL A 47 -8.72 -16.96 7.77
C VAL A 47 -10.19 -16.95 7.42
N LYS A 48 -11.06 -16.80 8.40
CA LYS A 48 -12.49 -16.56 8.20
C LYS A 48 -12.69 -15.16 7.63
N ASN A 49 -13.59 -15.03 6.66
CA ASN A 49 -13.97 -13.72 6.15
C ASN A 49 -14.53 -12.87 7.28
N SER A 50 -13.96 -11.68 7.47
CA SER A 50 -14.36 -10.74 8.52
C SER A 50 -14.21 -9.31 8.05
N CYS A 51 -15.01 -8.43 8.64
CA CYS A 51 -14.89 -6.98 8.49
C CYS A 51 -14.82 -6.40 9.90
N GLU A 52 -13.64 -5.90 10.25
CA GLU A 52 -13.34 -5.33 11.56
C GLU A 52 -13.46 -3.80 11.50
N LYS A 53 -14.18 -3.22 12.44
CA LYS A 53 -14.32 -1.78 12.57
C LYS A 53 -13.11 -1.21 13.34
N ILE A 54 -12.33 -0.36 12.71
CA ILE A 54 -11.20 0.36 13.33
C ILE A 54 -11.65 1.72 13.86
N THR A 55 -12.43 2.45 13.06
CA THR A 55 -13.10 3.69 13.47
C THR A 55 -14.52 3.68 12.90
N ASP A 56 -15.31 4.72 13.14
CA ASP A 56 -16.68 4.80 12.58
C ASP A 56 -16.72 4.78 11.06
N ARG A 57 -15.59 5.14 10.41
CA ARG A 57 -15.50 5.25 8.96
C ARG A 57 -14.37 4.44 8.32
N LEU A 58 -13.60 3.68 9.13
CA LEU A 58 -12.50 2.86 8.65
C LEU A 58 -12.70 1.42 9.11
N PHE A 59 -12.67 0.52 8.14
CA PHE A 59 -12.89 -0.91 8.32
C PHE A 59 -11.75 -1.70 7.68
N VAL A 60 -11.38 -2.82 8.30
CA VAL A 60 -10.38 -3.76 7.77
C VAL A 60 -11.06 -5.05 7.37
N ILE A 61 -10.85 -5.47 6.13
CA ILE A 61 -11.41 -6.72 5.62
C ILE A 61 -10.31 -7.77 5.57
N ASN A 62 -10.54 -8.89 6.25
CA ASN A 62 -9.82 -10.13 6.07
C ASN A 62 -10.66 -11.07 5.20
N TYR A 63 -10.05 -11.69 4.21
CA TYR A 63 -10.75 -12.65 3.37
C TYR A 63 -9.89 -13.85 3.01
N ASN A 64 -10.54 -14.98 2.90
CA ASN A 64 -9.91 -16.20 2.43
C ASN A 64 -10.02 -16.28 0.90
N SER A 65 -8.88 -16.35 0.23
CA SER A 65 -8.86 -16.67 -1.20
C SER A 65 -8.69 -18.17 -1.36
N ILE A 66 -9.74 -18.81 -1.86
CA ILE A 66 -9.78 -20.27 -2.08
C ILE A 66 -8.71 -20.70 -3.10
N PHE A 67 -8.34 -19.80 -4.03
CA PHE A 67 -7.43 -20.11 -5.13
C PHE A 67 -6.04 -19.56 -4.90
N ARG A 68 -5.04 -20.46 -4.88
CA ARG A 68 -3.61 -20.11 -4.89
C ARG A 68 -3.09 -20.15 -6.32
N GLY A 69 -2.13 -19.26 -6.64
CA GLY A 69 -1.48 -19.28 -7.96
C GLY A 69 -2.40 -18.84 -9.11
N LEU A 70 -3.23 -17.83 -8.88
CA LEU A 70 -4.21 -17.32 -9.87
C LEU A 70 -3.57 -17.04 -11.25
N ASN A 71 -2.31 -16.62 -11.27
CA ASN A 71 -1.58 -16.30 -12.50
C ASN A 71 -1.27 -17.54 -13.40
N ARG A 72 -1.43 -18.74 -12.85
CA ARG A 72 -1.24 -20.00 -13.62
C ARG A 72 -2.48 -20.41 -14.41
N PHE A 73 -3.63 -19.79 -14.15
CA PHE A 73 -4.88 -20.10 -14.85
C PHE A 73 -5.02 -19.33 -16.17
N PRO A 74 -5.73 -19.88 -17.17
CA PRO A 74 -6.10 -19.14 -18.37
C PRO A 74 -6.87 -17.85 -18.06
N PHE A 75 -6.79 -16.90 -18.98
CA PHE A 75 -7.39 -15.55 -18.83
C PHE A 75 -8.86 -15.59 -18.41
N SER A 76 -9.69 -16.37 -19.09
CA SER A 76 -11.14 -16.47 -18.82
C SER A 76 -11.43 -16.95 -17.40
N LEU A 77 -10.71 -17.99 -16.95
CA LEU A 77 -10.89 -18.55 -15.62
C LEU A 77 -10.42 -17.56 -14.55
N ARG A 78 -9.30 -16.86 -14.77
CA ARG A 78 -8.84 -15.80 -13.85
C ARG A 78 -9.89 -14.72 -13.66
N LYS A 79 -10.53 -14.27 -14.74
CA LYS A 79 -11.58 -13.26 -14.70
C LYS A 79 -12.79 -13.74 -13.90
N ILE A 80 -13.25 -14.97 -14.10
CA ILE A 80 -14.37 -15.56 -13.35
C ILE A 80 -14.06 -15.60 -11.86
N ILE A 81 -12.87 -16.06 -11.48
CA ILE A 81 -12.45 -16.12 -10.08
C ILE A 81 -12.39 -14.72 -9.46
N GLN A 82 -11.89 -13.72 -10.19
CA GLN A 82 -11.84 -12.33 -9.72
C GLN A 82 -13.25 -11.73 -9.59
N CYS A 83 -14.17 -12.03 -10.51
CA CYS A 83 -15.59 -11.65 -10.36
C CYS A 83 -16.22 -12.26 -9.10
N TYR A 84 -15.95 -13.51 -8.82
CA TYR A 84 -16.42 -14.16 -7.58
C TYR A 84 -15.87 -13.45 -6.33
N HIS A 85 -14.56 -13.17 -6.28
CA HIS A 85 -13.96 -12.45 -5.16
C HIS A 85 -14.52 -11.02 -5.03
N ALA A 86 -14.70 -10.30 -6.12
CA ALA A 86 -15.28 -8.96 -6.10
C ALA A 86 -16.73 -9.00 -5.56
N SER A 87 -17.55 -9.94 -6.02
CA SER A 87 -18.92 -10.12 -5.54
C SER A 87 -18.97 -10.44 -4.04
N MET A 88 -18.04 -11.27 -3.57
CA MET A 88 -17.91 -11.58 -2.15
C MET A 88 -17.56 -10.34 -1.34
N LEU A 89 -16.60 -9.52 -1.81
CA LEU A 89 -16.21 -8.27 -1.13
C LEU A 89 -17.36 -7.27 -1.09
N ILE A 90 -18.11 -7.12 -2.20
CA ILE A 90 -19.29 -6.24 -2.25
C ILE A 90 -20.33 -6.67 -1.21
N LYS A 91 -20.55 -7.98 -1.04
CA LYS A 91 -21.46 -8.51 0.00
C LYS A 91 -20.97 -8.21 1.42
N ILE A 92 -19.64 -8.33 1.67
CA ILE A 92 -19.05 -8.02 2.98
C ILE A 92 -19.16 -6.53 3.28
N ILE A 93 -18.89 -5.68 2.30
CA ILE A 93 -18.95 -4.21 2.40
C ILE A 93 -20.41 -3.75 2.58
N ASN A 94 -21.35 -4.42 1.95
CA ASN A 94 -22.80 -4.12 1.95
C ASN A 94 -23.12 -2.66 1.57
N HIS A 95 -22.31 -2.09 0.68
CA HIS A 95 -22.48 -0.77 0.08
C HIS A 95 -21.97 -0.80 -1.36
N ASN A 96 -22.50 0.09 -2.19
CA ASN A 96 -21.92 0.36 -3.50
C ASN A 96 -20.54 0.98 -3.33
N ILE A 97 -19.53 0.42 -4.00
CA ILE A 97 -18.16 0.93 -3.97
C ILE A 97 -18.06 2.05 -5.02
N ASP A 98 -17.71 3.26 -4.58
CA ASP A 98 -17.47 4.39 -5.49
C ASP A 98 -16.07 4.35 -6.10
N ILE A 99 -15.08 3.93 -5.29
CA ILE A 99 -13.66 3.94 -5.70
C ILE A 99 -12.99 2.64 -5.26
N VAL A 100 -12.28 1.99 -6.19
CA VAL A 100 -11.32 0.93 -5.90
C VAL A 100 -9.91 1.46 -6.13
N TRP A 101 -9.12 1.55 -5.07
CA TRP A 101 -7.74 2.01 -5.11
C TRP A 101 -6.79 0.85 -4.84
N CYS A 102 -6.17 0.34 -5.91
CA CYS A 102 -5.38 -0.87 -5.89
C CYS A 102 -3.87 -0.56 -5.94
N PHE A 103 -3.13 -1.07 -4.96
CA PHE A 103 -1.68 -0.86 -4.81
C PHE A 103 -0.85 -2.07 -5.25
N GLU A 104 -1.49 -3.16 -5.69
CA GLU A 104 -0.78 -4.36 -6.11
C GLU A 104 -1.45 -5.03 -7.32
N PRO A 105 -0.66 -5.65 -8.25
CA PRO A 105 -1.21 -6.14 -9.50
C PRO A 105 -1.74 -7.59 -9.44
N TYR A 106 -1.59 -8.30 -8.33
CA TYR A 106 -1.72 -9.76 -8.34
C TYR A 106 -3.11 -10.29 -8.08
N ARG A 107 -3.91 -9.62 -7.22
CA ARG A 107 -5.26 -10.08 -6.83
C ARG A 107 -6.35 -9.74 -7.82
N PHE A 108 -6.34 -8.50 -8.30
CA PHE A 108 -7.34 -7.96 -9.21
C PHE A 108 -6.68 -7.39 -10.46
N GLN A 109 -6.24 -8.24 -11.36
CA GLN A 109 -5.67 -7.83 -12.65
C GLN A 109 -6.72 -7.14 -13.54
N TYR A 110 -7.98 -7.53 -13.36
CA TYR A 110 -9.13 -6.99 -14.09
C TYR A 110 -9.98 -6.13 -13.15
N LEU A 111 -9.56 -4.88 -12.90
CA LEU A 111 -10.32 -3.94 -12.05
C LEU A 111 -11.73 -3.67 -12.58
N SER A 112 -12.00 -3.97 -13.85
CA SER A 112 -13.33 -3.93 -14.45
C SER A 112 -14.36 -4.88 -13.80
N VAL A 113 -13.94 -5.81 -12.95
CA VAL A 113 -14.85 -6.62 -12.13
C VAL A 113 -15.60 -5.77 -11.09
N PHE A 114 -15.12 -4.56 -10.80
CA PHE A 114 -15.80 -3.54 -10.01
C PHE A 114 -16.44 -2.49 -10.93
N SER A 115 -17.31 -2.92 -11.83
CA SER A 115 -17.79 -2.15 -12.99
C SER A 115 -18.44 -0.80 -12.68
N SER A 116 -19.00 -0.61 -11.48
CA SER A 116 -19.61 0.64 -11.02
C SER A 116 -18.62 1.61 -10.36
N ALA A 117 -17.43 1.15 -10.01
CA ALA A 117 -16.45 1.93 -9.29
C ALA A 117 -15.46 2.65 -10.22
N LEU A 118 -15.01 3.83 -9.79
CA LEU A 118 -13.81 4.45 -10.34
C LEU A 118 -12.60 3.63 -9.88
N THR A 119 -11.79 3.15 -10.82
CA THR A 119 -10.68 2.25 -10.51
C THR A 119 -9.34 2.97 -10.67
N ILE A 120 -8.48 2.87 -9.66
CA ILE A 120 -7.13 3.46 -9.63
C ILE A 120 -6.12 2.33 -9.40
N TYR A 121 -5.12 2.25 -10.27
CA TYR A 121 -3.92 1.45 -10.02
C TYR A 121 -2.80 2.36 -9.56
N HIS A 122 -2.21 2.08 -8.39
CA HIS A 122 -1.18 2.92 -7.79
C HIS A 122 0.03 2.08 -7.37
N PRO A 123 0.90 1.68 -8.31
CA PRO A 123 2.16 1.04 -7.96
C PRO A 123 3.07 2.03 -7.21
N VAL A 124 3.57 1.59 -6.06
CA VAL A 124 4.57 2.32 -5.27
C VAL A 124 5.97 1.72 -5.45
N ASP A 125 6.02 0.47 -5.93
CA ASP A 125 7.23 -0.29 -6.23
C ASP A 125 7.21 -0.81 -7.66
N ILE A 126 8.39 -1.19 -8.17
CA ILE A 126 8.52 -1.78 -9.50
C ILE A 126 8.25 -3.28 -9.42
N HIS A 127 7.16 -3.73 -10.02
CA HIS A 127 6.87 -5.15 -10.17
C HIS A 127 7.40 -5.67 -11.51
N LYS A 128 8.25 -6.70 -11.48
CA LYS A 128 8.79 -7.35 -12.69
C LYS A 128 7.81 -8.41 -13.18
N SER A 129 6.60 -8.02 -13.61
CA SER A 129 5.57 -8.98 -14.04
C SER A 129 4.67 -8.41 -15.14
N ASN A 130 4.31 -9.26 -16.11
CA ASN A 130 3.36 -8.91 -17.17
C ASN A 130 1.96 -8.58 -16.64
N VAL A 131 1.59 -9.10 -15.45
CA VAL A 131 0.30 -8.81 -14.83
C VAL A 131 0.15 -7.33 -14.44
N GLU A 132 1.26 -6.61 -14.28
CA GLU A 132 1.23 -5.17 -14.02
C GLU A 132 0.65 -4.38 -15.20
N ARG A 133 0.94 -4.82 -16.43
CA ARG A 133 0.33 -4.22 -17.63
C ARG A 133 -1.16 -4.55 -17.75
N ASP A 134 -1.57 -5.74 -17.33
CA ASP A 134 -2.97 -6.14 -17.37
C ASP A 134 -3.80 -5.23 -16.45
N ILE A 135 -3.37 -5.02 -15.20
CA ILE A 135 -4.10 -4.13 -14.29
C ILE A 135 -4.07 -2.68 -14.75
N ALA A 136 -2.94 -2.18 -15.25
CA ALA A 136 -2.81 -0.82 -15.77
C ALA A 136 -3.80 -0.55 -16.92
N ARG A 137 -3.94 -1.48 -17.87
CA ARG A 137 -4.91 -1.38 -18.97
C ARG A 137 -6.36 -1.42 -18.49
N ASN A 138 -6.64 -2.06 -17.37
CA ASN A 138 -7.98 -2.21 -16.80
C ASN A 138 -8.34 -1.12 -15.78
N ALA A 139 -7.38 -0.33 -15.31
CA ALA A 139 -7.62 0.81 -14.45
C ALA A 139 -8.19 2.01 -15.23
N ARG A 140 -8.97 2.86 -14.55
CA ARG A 140 -9.40 4.15 -15.10
C ARG A 140 -8.29 5.19 -15.02
N PHE A 141 -7.53 5.17 -13.91
CA PHE A 141 -6.40 6.05 -13.67
C PHE A 141 -5.20 5.22 -13.19
N ILE A 142 -3.99 5.72 -13.53
CA ILE A 142 -2.74 5.20 -13.02
C ILE A 142 -2.09 6.32 -12.20
N PHE A 143 -1.78 6.02 -10.92
CA PHE A 143 -0.99 6.89 -10.07
C PHE A 143 0.40 6.26 -9.89
N GLY A 144 1.40 7.08 -9.58
CA GLY A 144 2.73 6.57 -9.25
C GLY A 144 3.56 7.60 -8.51
N SER A 145 4.44 7.14 -7.63
CA SER A 145 5.24 7.99 -6.76
C SER A 145 6.49 8.57 -7.43
N SER A 146 6.92 8.04 -8.58
CA SER A 146 8.09 8.50 -9.30
C SER A 146 7.93 8.40 -10.81
N ASP A 147 8.70 9.21 -11.54
CA ASP A 147 8.71 9.19 -13.00
C ASP A 147 9.23 7.85 -13.55
N LYS A 148 10.17 7.20 -12.82
CA LYS A 148 10.67 5.86 -13.16
C LYS A 148 9.58 4.79 -13.13
N ILE A 149 8.63 4.88 -12.19
CA ILE A 149 7.48 3.99 -12.14
C ILE A 149 6.51 4.32 -13.27
N LEU A 150 6.19 5.60 -13.46
CA LEU A 150 5.19 6.06 -14.43
C LEU A 150 5.61 5.84 -15.89
N SER A 151 6.91 6.00 -16.21
CA SER A 151 7.43 5.78 -17.57
C SER A 151 7.18 4.35 -18.09
N ARG A 152 6.97 3.39 -17.20
CA ARG A 152 6.66 2.00 -17.56
C ARG A 152 5.25 1.82 -18.15
N PHE A 153 4.40 2.83 -18.03
CA PHE A 153 3.02 2.84 -18.51
C PHE A 153 2.79 3.85 -19.62
N SER A 154 3.85 4.44 -20.19
CA SER A 154 3.75 5.47 -21.24
C SER A 154 3.04 4.98 -22.52
N ASP A 155 3.06 3.67 -22.78
CA ASP A 155 2.37 3.00 -23.88
C ASP A 155 0.92 2.58 -23.56
N VAL A 156 0.45 2.83 -22.33
CA VAL A 156 -0.91 2.50 -21.91
C VAL A 156 -1.80 3.72 -22.09
N ASP A 157 -2.86 3.57 -22.90
CA ASP A 157 -3.84 4.65 -23.15
C ASP A 157 -4.73 4.88 -21.91
N LYS A 158 -4.14 5.51 -20.89
CA LYS A 158 -4.79 5.88 -19.62
C LYS A 158 -4.28 7.23 -19.12
N LYS A 159 -5.09 7.90 -18.32
CA LYS A 159 -4.63 9.10 -17.60
C LYS A 159 -3.69 8.70 -16.47
N ILE A 160 -2.49 9.23 -16.51
CA ILE A 160 -1.40 8.95 -15.57
C ILE A 160 -1.14 10.20 -14.74
N PHE A 161 -1.00 10.02 -13.42
CA PHE A 161 -0.74 11.12 -12.49
C PHE A 161 0.41 10.78 -11.56
N LYS A 162 1.31 11.74 -11.37
CA LYS A 162 2.35 11.65 -10.34
C LYS A 162 1.75 12.03 -9.00
N VAL A 163 1.77 11.11 -8.05
CA VAL A 163 1.30 11.30 -6.68
C VAL A 163 2.42 10.93 -5.74
N ASN A 164 3.13 11.94 -5.24
CA ASN A 164 4.25 11.75 -4.33
C ASN A 164 3.76 11.22 -2.96
N HIS A 165 4.69 10.65 -2.20
CA HIS A 165 4.43 10.32 -0.80
C HIS A 165 4.13 11.59 -0.01
N GLY A 166 3.08 11.54 0.80
CA GLY A 166 2.76 12.60 1.75
C GLY A 166 3.36 12.32 3.12
N LEU A 167 3.48 13.37 3.94
CA LEU A 167 3.82 13.24 5.34
C LEU A 167 2.53 13.16 6.17
N ASN A 168 2.55 12.32 7.19
CA ASN A 168 1.51 12.32 8.20
C ASN A 168 1.62 13.60 9.04
N GLU A 169 0.47 14.13 9.49
CA GLU A 169 0.40 15.31 10.36
C GLU A 169 1.28 15.21 11.61
N TYR A 170 1.47 14.00 12.13
CA TYR A 170 2.36 13.73 13.26
C TYR A 170 3.81 14.17 12.98
N PHE A 171 4.30 14.00 11.73
CA PHE A 171 5.64 14.44 11.34
C PHE A 171 5.72 15.94 11.02
N LEU A 172 4.59 16.57 10.69
CA LEU A 172 4.52 18.01 10.46
C LEU A 172 4.51 18.79 11.80
N ASN A 173 3.94 18.20 12.85
CA ASN A 173 3.84 18.79 14.17
C ASN A 173 4.43 17.83 15.22
N PRO A 174 5.75 17.59 15.22
CA PRO A 174 6.34 16.67 16.18
C PRO A 174 6.14 17.22 17.59
N LYS A 175 5.39 16.50 18.41
CA LYS A 175 5.37 16.77 19.86
C LYS A 175 6.81 16.64 20.34
N LYS A 176 7.28 17.57 21.22
CA LYS A 176 8.60 17.45 21.84
C LYS A 176 8.77 16.03 22.34
N LEU A 177 9.67 15.29 21.70
CA LEU A 177 9.99 13.92 22.10
C LEU A 177 10.48 13.98 23.55
N SER A 178 9.92 13.14 24.40
CA SER A 178 10.49 12.91 25.72
C SER A 178 11.95 12.54 25.56
N LYS A 179 12.83 13.01 26.43
CA LYS A 179 14.30 12.92 26.39
C LYS A 179 14.89 11.47 26.40
N SER A 180 14.23 10.51 25.79
CA SER A 180 14.63 9.11 25.81
C SER A 180 15.73 8.74 24.82
N PHE A 181 16.10 9.67 23.95
CA PHE A 181 17.18 9.45 22.99
C PHE A 181 18.28 10.51 23.21
N ILE A 182 19.39 10.09 23.78
CA ILE A 182 20.53 10.98 24.07
C ILE A 182 21.53 10.82 22.93
N VAL A 183 21.60 11.81 22.06
CA VAL A 183 22.69 11.94 21.10
C VAL A 183 23.86 12.67 21.74
N ASN A 184 25.07 12.32 21.40
CA ASN A 184 26.26 13.03 21.84
C ASN A 184 26.33 14.39 21.12
N PRO A 185 26.19 15.53 21.84
CA PRO A 185 26.19 16.84 21.20
C PRO A 185 27.57 17.26 20.66
N ASN A 186 28.64 16.58 21.08
CA ASN A 186 30.03 16.90 20.70
C ASN A 186 30.53 16.05 19.50
N LYS A 187 29.69 15.19 18.96
CA LYS A 187 30.04 14.35 17.81
C LYS A 187 29.03 14.51 16.68
N ILE A 188 29.44 14.16 15.49
CA ILE A 188 28.51 14.00 14.37
C ILE A 188 27.75 12.69 14.59
N ASN A 189 26.43 12.81 14.61
CA ASN A 189 25.54 11.68 14.84
C ASN A 189 24.93 11.24 13.51
N VAL A 190 25.09 9.97 13.15
CA VAL A 190 24.58 9.35 11.92
C VAL A 190 23.48 8.38 12.29
N GLY A 191 22.27 8.60 11.78
CA GLY A 191 21.10 7.76 12.05
C GLY A 191 20.68 6.93 10.84
N LEU A 192 20.48 5.62 11.02
CA LEU A 192 19.80 4.74 10.08
C LEU A 192 18.47 4.35 10.67
N VAL A 193 17.38 4.70 9.96
CA VAL A 193 16.00 4.38 10.38
C VAL A 193 15.36 3.46 9.34
N GLY A 194 14.90 2.27 9.75
CA GLY A 194 14.26 1.33 8.83
C GLY A 194 14.23 -0.09 9.35
N ASN A 195 13.85 -1.02 8.49
CA ASN A 195 13.92 -2.45 8.79
C ASN A 195 15.38 -2.92 8.68
N LEU A 196 16.02 -3.15 9.83
CA LEU A 196 17.42 -3.58 9.91
C LEU A 196 17.62 -5.05 9.47
N HIS A 197 16.54 -5.83 9.38
CA HIS A 197 16.55 -7.18 8.81
C HIS A 197 16.22 -7.22 7.31
N TYR A 198 16.26 -6.05 6.63
CA TYR A 198 15.95 -6.01 5.21
C TYR A 198 17.01 -6.77 4.40
N PRO A 199 16.63 -7.75 3.55
CA PRO A 199 17.59 -8.65 2.89
C PRO A 199 18.55 -7.96 1.92
N PHE A 200 18.27 -6.72 1.54
CA PHE A 200 19.12 -5.93 0.64
C PHE A 200 19.91 -4.83 1.38
N LEU A 201 19.93 -4.86 2.71
CA LEU A 201 20.84 -4.00 3.48
C LEU A 201 22.25 -4.56 3.34
N ASP A 202 23.15 -3.76 2.79
CA ASP A 202 24.56 -4.12 2.66
C ASP A 202 25.27 -3.94 4.01
N CYS A 203 25.21 -5.01 4.80
CA CYS A 203 25.79 -5.02 6.15
C CYS A 203 27.32 -4.93 6.14
N ASP A 204 27.98 -5.46 5.11
CA ASP A 204 29.44 -5.42 4.99
C ASP A 204 29.92 -3.98 4.77
N THR A 205 29.36 -3.29 3.77
CA THR A 205 29.66 -1.88 3.56
C THR A 205 29.31 -1.03 4.77
N LEU A 206 28.21 -1.30 5.45
CA LEU A 206 27.81 -0.58 6.65
C LEU A 206 28.83 -0.79 7.81
N SER A 207 29.29 -2.02 7.98
CA SER A 207 30.31 -2.35 8.98
C SER A 207 31.65 -1.65 8.70
N ASP A 208 32.07 -1.63 7.43
CA ASP A 208 33.28 -0.94 7.01
C ASP A 208 33.20 0.59 7.28
N ILE A 209 32.03 1.19 6.99
CA ILE A 209 31.80 2.62 7.28
C ILE A 209 31.92 2.88 8.78
N ILE A 210 31.33 2.06 9.64
CA ILE A 210 31.37 2.22 11.09
C ILE A 210 32.82 2.09 11.60
N GLN A 211 33.55 1.06 11.15
CA GLN A 211 34.92 0.78 11.60
C GLN A 211 35.90 1.88 11.18
N ASN A 212 35.71 2.48 10.01
CA ASN A 212 36.61 3.48 9.47
C ASN A 212 36.27 4.93 9.90
N ASN A 213 35.22 5.15 10.71
CA ASN A 213 34.80 6.48 11.15
C ASN A 213 34.51 6.48 12.67
N SER A 214 35.52 6.21 13.47
CA SER A 214 35.41 6.10 14.94
C SER A 214 35.04 7.41 15.64
N GLU A 215 35.21 8.54 14.95
CA GLU A 215 34.84 9.88 15.40
C GLU A 215 33.35 10.16 15.33
N LEU A 216 32.60 9.32 14.57
CA LEU A 216 31.14 9.43 14.43
C LEU A 216 30.42 8.53 15.45
N ASP A 217 29.22 8.95 15.85
CA ASP A 217 28.31 8.09 16.62
C ASP A 217 27.19 7.59 15.69
N PHE A 218 27.01 6.27 15.59
CA PHE A 218 26.02 5.63 14.73
C PHE A 218 24.83 5.13 15.53
N TYR A 219 23.63 5.43 15.07
CA TYR A 219 22.37 5.05 15.72
C TYR A 219 21.49 4.29 14.74
N PHE A 220 21.08 3.08 15.13
CA PHE A 220 20.22 2.19 14.36
C PHE A 220 18.84 2.12 15.01
N ILE A 221 17.79 2.48 14.25
CA ILE A 221 16.42 2.56 14.75
C ILE A 221 15.52 1.75 13.83
N GLY A 222 14.98 0.67 14.35
CA GLY A 222 14.04 -0.18 13.60
C GLY A 222 13.99 -1.62 14.10
N PRO A 223 13.04 -2.41 13.57
CA PRO A 223 12.96 -3.84 13.85
C PRO A 223 14.10 -4.62 13.22
#